data_5ededb7090a4e2f32481697fab1929f4
#
_entry.id   5ededb7090a4e2f32481697fab1929f4
#
_cell.length_a   1.000
_cell.length_b   1.000
_cell.length_c   1.000
_cell.angle_alpha   90.00
_cell.angle_beta   90.00
_cell.angle_gamma   90.00
#
_symmetry.space_group_name_H-M   'P 1'
#
loop_
_entity.id
_entity.type
_entity.pdbx_description
1 polymer ?
#
loop_
_entity_poly.entity_id
_entity_poly.type
_entity_poly.pdbx_seq_one_letter_code
_entity_poly.pdbx_strand_id
1 'polypeptide(L)'
;MAEENNEQVIEDDPIEVRRAKREALLAEGKNPYGHAAFEYSHHIVDLDEKYAELADGENTEDAVSIAGRVMAKRVQGKIIFFELQDATGRIQLFCRINALGEDAFAEMKDLDLGDWIGAHGLMMRTRRGQLSVAVDSFQLLSKALRPLPEKFHGLNDKEIRYRQRYVDLIVNDEVRDTFQKRSKILSAFRRYMEADGYYEVETPILQTVQGGATAKPFITHFNALNQENYLRIATELHLKRLLVGGFERVFEIGRIFRNEGMDPTHNPEFTSMEAYCAFNDLQGMKKLAQGVIKAANAAVNDSEQLEYQGQTIDISGEWPSIPMTEIVSKALGEEVTLDTPVSHLVELAKKNGIEVKPEWTAGKLIAELYDEIGEPTIVNPTFVVDYPVEVSPLAKR
;
A
#
# COMPACT_ATOMS: atom_id res chain seq x y z
N MET A 1 -8.51 52.33 3.48
CA MET A 1 -9.19 51.28 4.27
C MET A 1 -9.08 49.85 3.65
N ALA A 2 -8.46 49.71 2.48
CA ALA A 2 -8.25 48.38 1.86
C ALA A 2 -6.81 47.80 2.07
N GLU A 3 -5.86 48.63 2.45
CA GLU A 3 -4.46 48.21 2.66
C GLU A 3 -4.18 47.69 4.08
N GLU A 4 -4.88 48.20 5.09
CA GLU A 4 -4.72 47.73 6.49
C GLU A 4 -5.27 46.30 6.71
N ASN A 5 -6.26 45.85 5.92
CA ASN A 5 -6.78 44.49 6.02
C ASN A 5 -5.86 43.42 5.37
N ASN A 6 -4.92 43.82 4.52
CA ASN A 6 -4.03 42.89 3.83
C ASN A 6 -2.77 42.55 4.65
N GLU A 7 -2.29 43.48 5.48
CA GLU A 7 -1.15 43.22 6.37
C GLU A 7 -1.53 42.33 7.57
N GLN A 8 -2.74 42.51 8.14
CA GLN A 8 -3.22 41.65 9.23
C GLN A 8 -3.52 40.19 8.81
N VAL A 9 -3.92 40.00 7.55
CA VAL A 9 -4.17 38.64 6.98
C VAL A 9 -2.86 37.87 6.71
N ILE A 10 -1.76 38.60 6.45
CA ILE A 10 -0.44 37.98 6.20
C ILE A 10 0.23 37.53 7.53
N GLU A 11 0.00 38.26 8.61
CA GLU A 11 0.57 37.95 9.93
C GLU A 11 -0.04 36.71 10.57
N ASP A 12 -1.27 36.32 10.20
CA ASP A 12 -1.99 35.13 10.69
C ASP A 12 -1.86 33.90 9.78
N ASP A 13 -1.21 33.98 8.61
CA ASP A 13 -0.99 32.81 7.76
C ASP A 13 0.05 31.85 8.40
N PRO A 14 -0.34 30.63 8.78
CA PRO A 14 0.57 29.68 9.41
C PRO A 14 1.81 29.35 8.58
N ILE A 15 1.73 29.48 7.25
CA ILE A 15 2.87 29.24 6.36
C ILE A 15 3.87 30.39 6.48
N GLU A 16 3.40 31.64 6.47
CA GLU A 16 4.27 32.81 6.57
C GLU A 16 4.92 32.92 7.97
N VAL A 17 4.17 32.58 9.03
CA VAL A 17 4.74 32.48 10.38
C VAL A 17 5.89 31.48 10.44
N ARG A 18 5.72 30.32 9.84
CA ARG A 18 6.77 29.27 9.81
C ARG A 18 7.96 29.65 8.93
N ARG A 19 7.71 30.39 7.84
CA ARG A 19 8.78 30.95 7.00
C ARG A 19 9.58 32.01 7.77
N ALA A 20 8.92 32.88 8.50
CA ALA A 20 9.60 33.89 9.34
C ALA A 20 10.48 33.20 10.41
N LYS A 21 9.99 32.15 11.07
CA LYS A 21 10.80 31.37 12.02
C LYS A 21 12.03 30.75 11.34
N ARG A 22 11.87 30.21 10.12
CA ARG A 22 13.02 29.67 9.36
C ARG A 22 14.05 30.77 9.06
N GLU A 23 13.61 31.94 8.60
CA GLU A 23 14.51 33.05 8.29
C GLU A 23 15.25 33.56 9.56
N ALA A 24 14.58 33.57 10.72
CA ALA A 24 15.22 33.89 11.99
C ALA A 24 16.32 32.86 12.34
N LEU A 25 16.03 31.58 12.22
CA LEU A 25 17.03 30.51 12.42
C LEU A 25 18.24 30.67 11.48
N LEU A 26 18.00 30.98 10.21
CA LEU A 26 19.08 31.19 9.23
C LEU A 26 19.93 32.41 9.58
N ALA A 27 19.31 33.49 10.04
CA ALA A 27 20.01 34.73 10.48
C ALA A 27 20.90 34.45 11.71
N GLU A 28 20.52 33.54 12.58
CA GLU A 28 21.30 33.06 13.72
C GLU A 28 22.40 32.04 13.34
N GLY A 29 22.53 31.69 12.06
CA GLY A 29 23.43 30.64 11.59
C GLY A 29 22.98 29.20 11.88
N LYS A 30 21.74 29.00 12.35
CA LYS A 30 21.12 27.73 12.67
C LYS A 30 20.33 27.23 11.47
N ASN A 31 21.00 26.70 10.43
CA ASN A 31 20.30 26.18 9.26
C ASN A 31 19.54 24.91 9.61
N PRO A 32 18.17 24.90 9.60
CA PRO A 32 17.38 23.73 9.97
C PRO A 32 17.44 22.60 8.94
N TYR A 33 18.13 22.77 7.83
CA TYR A 33 18.33 21.76 6.78
C TYR A 33 19.81 21.43 6.55
N GLY A 34 20.70 21.95 7.41
CA GLY A 34 22.15 21.81 7.26
C GLY A 34 22.72 20.49 7.79
N HIS A 35 21.92 19.64 8.40
CA HIS A 35 22.36 18.40 9.01
C HIS A 35 22.39 17.27 7.99
N ALA A 36 23.56 16.62 7.82
CA ALA A 36 23.72 15.50 6.91
C ALA A 36 23.23 14.18 7.53
N ALA A 37 23.34 14.02 8.84
CA ALA A 37 22.92 12.84 9.58
C ALA A 37 22.58 13.18 11.04
N PHE A 38 21.83 12.34 11.69
CA PHE A 38 21.61 12.30 13.12
C PHE A 38 21.75 10.86 13.58
N GLU A 39 22.60 10.62 14.57
CA GLU A 39 22.80 9.28 15.12
C GLU A 39 21.73 8.98 16.16
N TYR A 40 20.83 8.08 15.84
CA TYR A 40 19.85 7.54 16.78
C TYR A 40 20.26 6.13 17.22
N SER A 41 19.95 5.79 18.47
CA SER A 41 20.33 4.50 19.06
C SER A 41 19.22 3.43 18.90
N HIS A 42 17.97 3.85 18.83
CA HIS A 42 16.80 2.97 18.81
C HIS A 42 15.70 3.54 17.91
N HIS A 43 14.89 2.65 17.32
CA HIS A 43 13.56 2.99 16.86
C HIS A 43 12.55 2.95 18.03
N ILE A 44 11.40 3.59 17.86
CA ILE A 44 10.39 3.68 18.92
C ILE A 44 9.85 2.29 19.30
N VAL A 45 9.64 1.39 18.34
CA VAL A 45 9.19 0.02 18.61
C VAL A 45 10.17 -0.75 19.50
N ASP A 46 11.47 -0.55 19.33
CA ASP A 46 12.50 -1.21 20.15
C ASP A 46 12.39 -0.77 21.63
N LEU A 47 12.03 0.51 21.84
CA LEU A 47 11.83 1.06 23.19
C LEU A 47 10.53 0.57 23.82
N ASP A 48 9.44 0.48 23.05
CA ASP A 48 8.17 -0.06 23.52
C ASP A 48 8.33 -1.50 23.98
N GLU A 49 9.06 -2.33 23.21
CA GLU A 49 9.33 -3.72 23.56
C GLU A 49 10.26 -3.83 24.77
N LYS A 50 11.38 -3.10 24.78
CA LYS A 50 12.40 -3.17 25.84
C LYS A 50 11.88 -2.70 27.19
N TYR A 51 11.02 -1.69 27.20
CA TYR A 51 10.51 -1.07 28.44
C TYR A 51 9.02 -1.35 28.69
N ALA A 52 8.48 -2.43 28.12
CA ALA A 52 7.09 -2.83 28.30
C ALA A 52 6.71 -2.98 29.80
N GLU A 53 7.62 -3.57 30.60
CA GLU A 53 7.41 -3.88 32.02
C GLU A 53 7.87 -2.75 32.99
N LEU A 54 8.33 -1.60 32.47
CA LEU A 54 8.75 -0.47 33.31
C LEU A 54 7.55 0.04 34.12
N ALA A 55 7.68 0.17 35.45
CA ALA A 55 6.59 0.54 36.31
C ALA A 55 6.22 2.03 36.21
N ASP A 56 4.95 2.36 36.57
CA ASP A 56 4.46 3.73 36.57
C ASP A 56 5.25 4.62 37.53
N GLY A 57 5.78 5.73 37.04
CA GLY A 57 6.62 6.67 37.79
C GLY A 57 8.08 6.28 37.89
N GLU A 58 8.49 5.18 37.29
CA GLU A 58 9.88 4.71 37.28
C GLU A 58 10.72 5.48 36.26
N ASN A 59 11.98 5.75 36.64
CA ASN A 59 13.01 6.34 35.77
C ASN A 59 14.16 5.34 35.66
N THR A 60 14.77 5.31 34.51
CA THR A 60 15.99 4.51 34.26
C THR A 60 17.22 5.41 34.15
N GLU A 61 18.40 4.78 34.14
CA GLU A 61 19.66 5.45 33.78
C GLU A 61 20.03 5.20 32.30
N ASP A 62 19.15 4.55 31.54
CA ASP A 62 19.37 4.21 30.16
C ASP A 62 19.21 5.43 29.26
N ALA A 63 20.31 5.91 28.72
CA ALA A 63 20.35 6.99 27.77
C ALA A 63 19.97 6.48 26.36
N VAL A 64 19.07 7.19 25.70
CA VAL A 64 18.63 6.90 24.34
C VAL A 64 18.71 8.15 23.46
N SER A 65 18.93 7.93 22.19
CA SER A 65 18.86 8.94 21.14
C SER A 65 17.84 8.48 20.10
N ILE A 66 16.84 9.31 19.84
CA ILE A 66 15.75 9.01 18.89
C ILE A 66 15.51 10.18 17.97
N ALA A 67 15.01 9.92 16.78
CA ALA A 67 14.63 10.95 15.82
C ALA A 67 13.22 10.72 15.28
N GLY A 68 12.47 11.80 15.06
CA GLY A 68 11.13 11.66 14.55
C GLY A 68 10.46 13.02 14.26
N ARG A 69 9.23 12.94 13.82
CA ARG A 69 8.37 14.09 13.53
C ARG A 69 7.53 14.45 14.75
N VAL A 70 7.46 15.74 15.05
CA VAL A 70 6.58 16.28 16.10
C VAL A 70 5.13 16.21 15.64
N MET A 71 4.32 15.37 16.28
CA MET A 71 2.91 15.15 15.95
C MET A 71 1.94 15.84 16.91
N ALA A 72 2.36 16.07 18.15
CA ALA A 72 1.61 16.85 19.13
C ALA A 72 2.56 17.59 20.06
N LYS A 73 2.08 18.74 20.58
CA LYS A 73 2.80 19.57 21.54
C LYS A 73 1.83 20.07 22.60
N ARG A 74 2.20 19.95 23.87
CA ARG A 74 1.44 20.49 25.00
C ARG A 74 2.39 21.16 25.98
N VAL A 75 2.23 22.46 26.17
CA VAL A 75 3.02 23.28 27.10
C VAL A 75 2.26 23.44 28.43
N GLN A 76 2.91 23.12 29.55
CA GLN A 76 2.37 23.25 30.90
C GLN A 76 3.39 23.93 31.82
N GLY A 77 3.38 25.25 31.86
CA GLY A 77 4.34 26.03 32.65
C GLY A 77 5.80 25.71 32.26
N LYS A 78 6.53 25.09 33.16
CA LYS A 78 7.96 24.70 32.98
C LYS A 78 8.18 23.32 32.37
N ILE A 79 7.14 22.73 31.78
CA ILE A 79 7.16 21.39 31.15
C ILE A 79 6.55 21.48 29.76
N ILE A 80 7.16 20.78 28.80
CA ILE A 80 6.59 20.55 27.49
C ILE A 80 6.50 19.03 27.27
N PHE A 81 5.37 18.58 26.79
CA PHE A 81 5.17 17.24 26.28
C PHE A 81 5.07 17.29 24.76
N PHE A 82 5.86 16.48 24.07
CA PHE A 82 5.69 16.23 22.66
C PHE A 82 5.27 14.79 22.43
N GLU A 83 4.56 14.54 21.35
CA GLU A 83 4.44 13.23 20.74
C GLU A 83 5.35 13.20 19.53
N LEU A 84 6.37 12.34 19.56
CA LEU A 84 7.31 12.15 18.47
C LEU A 84 6.95 10.87 17.72
N GLN A 85 6.95 10.92 16.40
CA GLN A 85 6.65 9.78 15.52
C GLN A 85 7.84 9.49 14.62
N ASP A 86 8.28 8.23 14.63
CA ASP A 86 9.23 7.70 13.64
C ASP A 86 8.53 6.76 12.63
N ALA A 87 9.30 5.93 11.93
CA ALA A 87 8.77 4.96 10.98
C ALA A 87 8.01 3.79 11.66
N THR A 88 8.24 3.55 12.95
CA THR A 88 7.81 2.35 13.68
C THR A 88 6.72 2.61 14.71
N GLY A 89 6.63 3.83 15.26
CA GLY A 89 5.66 4.12 16.30
C GLY A 89 5.66 5.56 16.77
N ARG A 90 5.07 5.80 17.94
CA ARG A 90 4.97 7.10 18.60
C ARG A 90 5.40 7.00 20.05
N ILE A 91 6.17 7.97 20.53
CA ILE A 91 6.61 8.06 21.92
C ILE A 91 6.45 9.48 22.46
N GLN A 92 6.23 9.61 23.77
CA GLN A 92 6.21 10.88 24.43
C GLN A 92 7.62 11.38 24.76
N LEU A 93 7.89 12.66 24.47
CA LEU A 93 9.04 13.38 25.02
C LEU A 93 8.59 14.18 26.23
N PHE A 94 9.32 14.07 27.32
CA PHE A 94 9.12 14.82 28.56
C PHE A 94 10.25 15.82 28.74
N CYS A 95 9.95 17.09 28.46
CA CYS A 95 10.92 18.17 28.40
C CYS A 95 10.71 19.13 29.59
N ARG A 96 11.72 19.27 30.44
CA ARG A 96 11.70 20.16 31.60
C ARG A 96 12.73 21.27 31.46
N ILE A 97 12.34 22.50 31.80
CA ILE A 97 13.23 23.67 31.76
C ILE A 97 14.52 23.45 32.59
N ASN A 98 14.39 22.77 33.74
CA ASN A 98 15.56 22.51 34.62
C ASN A 98 16.56 21.50 34.04
N ALA A 99 16.12 20.64 33.10
CA ALA A 99 17.00 19.69 32.44
C ALA A 99 17.64 20.28 31.18
N LEU A 100 16.85 21.04 30.41
CA LEU A 100 17.27 21.61 29.13
C LEU A 100 18.01 22.97 29.27
N GLY A 101 17.73 23.74 30.32
CA GLY A 101 18.08 25.15 30.40
C GLY A 101 17.04 26.06 29.74
N GLU A 102 17.11 27.35 30.00
CA GLU A 102 16.10 28.32 29.54
C GLU A 102 16.10 28.47 28.01
N ASP A 103 17.27 28.57 27.41
CA ASP A 103 17.43 28.78 25.96
C ASP A 103 16.89 27.61 25.14
N ALA A 104 17.37 26.38 25.43
CA ALA A 104 16.91 25.18 24.73
C ALA A 104 15.42 24.89 24.98
N PHE A 105 14.91 25.22 26.18
CA PHE A 105 13.48 25.09 26.46
C PHE A 105 12.65 26.09 25.66
N ALA A 106 13.13 27.32 25.46
CA ALA A 106 12.48 28.31 24.62
C ALA A 106 12.49 27.89 23.15
N GLU A 107 13.59 27.36 22.64
CA GLU A 107 13.67 26.80 21.28
C GLU A 107 12.69 25.63 21.10
N MET A 108 12.62 24.69 22.04
CA MET A 108 11.62 23.61 22.00
C MET A 108 10.18 24.13 22.03
N LYS A 109 9.91 25.17 22.80
CA LYS A 109 8.59 25.79 22.85
C LYS A 109 8.21 26.42 21.52
N ASP A 110 9.17 26.85 20.71
CA ASP A 110 8.94 27.44 19.39
C ASP A 110 8.80 26.44 18.25
N LEU A 111 9.07 25.15 18.48
CA LEU A 111 8.88 24.09 17.49
C LEU A 111 7.41 24.00 17.04
N ASP A 112 7.22 23.73 15.75
CA ASP A 112 5.90 23.55 15.15
C ASP A 112 5.57 22.06 14.92
N LEU A 113 4.28 21.73 14.86
CA LEU A 113 3.83 20.40 14.45
C LEU A 113 4.31 20.12 13.01
N GLY A 114 4.90 18.95 12.83
CA GLY A 114 5.51 18.56 11.58
C GLY A 114 7.03 18.72 11.51
N ASP A 115 7.64 19.49 12.42
CA ASP A 115 9.09 19.59 12.50
C ASP A 115 9.72 18.22 12.77
N TRP A 116 10.89 17.97 12.21
CA TRP A 116 11.71 16.81 12.54
C TRP A 116 12.76 17.20 13.56
N ILE A 117 12.83 16.41 14.62
CA ILE A 117 13.83 16.60 15.68
C ILE A 117 14.54 15.30 16.01
N GLY A 118 15.80 15.41 16.43
CA GLY A 118 16.49 14.42 17.21
C GLY A 118 16.41 14.79 18.69
N ALA A 119 16.19 13.84 19.56
CA ALA A 119 16.14 14.03 21.00
C ALA A 119 17.00 13.00 21.71
N HIS A 120 17.74 13.43 22.70
CA HIS A 120 18.52 12.60 23.59
C HIS A 120 17.97 12.72 25.01
N GLY A 121 18.02 11.65 25.80
CA GLY A 121 17.54 11.67 27.18
C GLY A 121 17.45 10.28 27.79
N LEU A 122 16.91 10.19 29.00
CA LEU A 122 16.75 8.96 29.74
C LEU A 122 15.34 8.38 29.59
N MET A 123 15.26 7.06 29.52
CA MET A 123 13.96 6.38 29.50
C MET A 123 13.25 6.51 30.84
N MET A 124 11.95 6.73 30.79
CA MET A 124 11.08 6.78 31.96
C MET A 124 9.64 6.37 31.63
N ARG A 125 8.91 5.95 32.65
CA ARG A 125 7.44 5.90 32.57
C ARG A 125 6.84 6.96 33.49
N THR A 126 5.94 7.75 32.97
CA THR A 126 5.27 8.78 33.78
C THR A 126 4.34 8.13 34.83
N ARG A 127 3.98 8.85 35.90
CA ARG A 127 3.01 8.39 36.90
C ARG A 127 1.64 8.04 36.32
N ARG A 128 1.36 8.41 35.08
CA ARG A 128 0.12 8.10 34.35
C ARG A 128 0.28 6.95 33.35
N GLY A 129 1.38 6.20 33.45
CA GLY A 129 1.63 5.02 32.63
C GLY A 129 2.23 5.30 31.24
N GLN A 130 2.50 6.56 30.87
CA GLN A 130 3.01 6.85 29.54
C GLN A 130 4.53 6.65 29.46
N LEU A 131 5.00 5.75 28.57
CA LEU A 131 6.41 5.60 28.26
C LEU A 131 6.93 6.87 27.62
N SER A 132 8.09 7.36 28.08
CA SER A 132 8.59 8.67 27.69
C SER A 132 10.11 8.73 27.70
N VAL A 133 10.67 9.63 26.90
CA VAL A 133 12.06 10.06 27.00
C VAL A 133 12.12 11.37 27.79
N ALA A 134 12.82 11.36 28.95
CA ALA A 134 13.14 12.57 29.72
C ALA A 134 14.29 13.30 29.02
N VAL A 135 13.95 14.29 28.19
CA VAL A 135 14.89 14.94 27.27
C VAL A 135 15.85 15.84 28.03
N ASP A 136 17.13 15.71 27.77
CA ASP A 136 18.23 16.56 28.24
C ASP A 136 18.84 17.41 27.11
N SER A 137 18.74 16.95 25.86
CA SER A 137 19.19 17.72 24.70
C SER A 137 18.39 17.35 23.44
N PHE A 138 18.37 18.26 22.47
CA PHE A 138 17.68 18.05 21.20
C PHE A 138 18.36 18.80 20.06
N GLN A 139 18.02 18.41 18.84
CA GLN A 139 18.47 19.05 17.61
C GLN A 139 17.29 19.16 16.64
N LEU A 140 17.04 20.38 16.10
CA LEU A 140 16.12 20.54 14.99
C LEU A 140 16.77 20.00 13.71
N LEU A 141 16.18 18.97 13.12
CA LEU A 141 16.70 18.28 11.92
C LEU A 141 16.10 18.83 10.62
N SER A 142 14.81 19.22 10.67
CA SER A 142 14.13 19.79 9.51
C SER A 142 12.90 20.59 9.94
N LYS A 143 12.78 21.83 9.46
CA LYS A 143 11.65 22.71 9.72
C LYS A 143 10.50 22.47 8.74
N ALA A 144 9.32 22.16 9.25
CA ALA A 144 8.11 22.06 8.46
C ALA A 144 7.52 23.44 8.15
N LEU A 145 7.41 23.77 6.87
CA LEU A 145 6.89 25.07 6.44
C LEU A 145 5.37 25.08 6.21
N ARG A 146 4.77 23.91 6.01
CA ARG A 146 3.33 23.77 5.85
C ARG A 146 2.74 23.09 7.08
N PRO A 147 1.60 23.57 7.61
CA PRO A 147 0.92 22.87 8.70
C PRO A 147 0.42 21.50 8.24
N LEU A 148 0.40 20.55 9.17
CA LEU A 148 -0.26 19.29 8.96
C LEU A 148 -1.79 19.50 8.98
N PRO A 149 -2.57 18.65 8.30
CA PRO A 149 -4.03 18.63 8.43
C PRO A 149 -4.46 18.48 9.90
N GLU A 150 -5.60 19.04 10.24
CA GLU A 150 -6.12 18.98 11.62
C GLU A 150 -6.32 17.52 12.09
N LYS A 151 -5.84 17.24 13.32
CA LYS A 151 -5.82 15.89 13.89
C LYS A 151 -7.20 15.24 14.00
N PHE A 152 -8.27 16.02 14.16
CA PHE A 152 -9.62 15.49 14.37
C PHE A 152 -10.38 15.14 13.09
N HIS A 153 -9.98 15.68 11.96
CA HIS A 153 -10.67 15.45 10.68
C HIS A 153 -9.81 14.61 9.74
N GLY A 154 -8.52 14.45 10.05
CA GLY A 154 -7.56 13.71 9.22
C GLY A 154 -7.59 14.20 7.76
N LEU A 155 -6.95 13.46 6.90
CA LEU A 155 -7.07 13.64 5.46
C LEU A 155 -8.15 12.67 4.94
N ASN A 156 -9.43 13.07 5.00
CA ASN A 156 -10.56 12.20 4.64
C ASN A 156 -10.90 12.25 3.15
N ASP A 157 -10.59 13.35 2.47
CA ASP A 157 -10.83 13.49 1.03
C ASP A 157 -9.94 12.51 0.24
N LYS A 158 -10.58 11.58 -0.47
CA LYS A 158 -9.88 10.53 -1.23
C LYS A 158 -8.95 11.09 -2.32
N GLU A 159 -9.37 12.14 -3.01
CA GLU A 159 -8.56 12.77 -4.06
C GLU A 159 -7.30 13.42 -3.48
N ILE A 160 -7.44 14.13 -2.36
CA ILE A 160 -6.29 14.73 -1.69
C ILE A 160 -5.36 13.64 -1.16
N ARG A 161 -5.88 12.55 -0.57
CA ARG A 161 -5.09 11.40 -0.11
C ARG A 161 -4.27 10.77 -1.25
N TYR A 162 -4.84 10.63 -2.43
CA TYR A 162 -4.12 10.11 -3.59
C TYR A 162 -3.08 11.09 -4.15
N ARG A 163 -3.42 12.38 -4.23
CA ARG A 163 -2.53 13.40 -4.79
C ARG A 163 -1.40 13.80 -3.85
N GLN A 164 -1.66 13.80 -2.53
CA GLN A 164 -0.69 14.13 -1.49
C GLN A 164 -0.41 12.91 -0.61
N ARG A 165 -0.05 11.79 -1.22
CA ARG A 165 0.22 10.53 -0.52
C ARG A 165 1.23 10.67 0.62
N TYR A 166 2.22 11.56 0.48
CA TYR A 166 3.19 11.84 1.52
C TYR A 166 2.55 12.47 2.78
N VAL A 167 1.49 13.27 2.64
CA VAL A 167 0.73 13.81 3.78
C VAL A 167 -0.14 12.71 4.38
N ASP A 168 -0.82 11.93 3.55
CA ASP A 168 -1.63 10.78 3.98
C ASP A 168 -0.80 9.78 4.82
N LEU A 169 0.44 9.49 4.43
CA LEU A 169 1.38 8.66 5.18
C LEU A 169 1.84 9.28 6.52
N ILE A 170 1.77 10.61 6.68
CA ILE A 170 2.12 11.27 7.93
C ILE A 170 0.97 11.17 8.94
N VAL A 171 -0.27 11.35 8.48
CA VAL A 171 -1.42 11.56 9.38
C VAL A 171 -2.28 10.32 9.57
N ASN A 172 -2.22 9.35 8.66
CA ASN A 172 -3.01 8.11 8.68
C ASN A 172 -2.09 6.90 8.85
N ASP A 173 -2.00 6.35 10.05
CA ASP A 173 -1.08 5.26 10.39
C ASP A 173 -1.40 3.98 9.62
N GLU A 174 -2.71 3.69 9.37
CA GLU A 174 -3.17 2.53 8.60
C GLU A 174 -2.67 2.53 7.14
N VAL A 175 -2.42 3.71 6.58
CA VAL A 175 -1.88 3.83 5.21
C VAL A 175 -0.44 3.35 5.16
N ARG A 176 0.36 3.70 6.16
CA ARG A 176 1.75 3.25 6.28
C ARG A 176 1.82 1.72 6.43
N ASP A 177 1.00 1.15 7.33
CA ASP A 177 0.88 -0.30 7.50
C ASP A 177 0.53 -1.01 6.19
N THR A 178 -0.42 -0.47 5.43
CA THR A 178 -0.81 -1.01 4.12
C THR A 178 0.36 -1.07 3.15
N PHE A 179 1.16 0.00 3.04
CA PHE A 179 2.34 0.00 2.15
C PHE A 179 3.46 -0.90 2.64
N GLN A 180 3.66 -1.02 3.96
CA GLN A 180 4.62 -1.96 4.53
C GLN A 180 4.20 -3.40 4.27
N LYS A 181 2.92 -3.75 4.47
CA LYS A 181 2.35 -5.06 4.13
C LYS A 181 2.53 -5.37 2.65
N ARG A 182 2.24 -4.41 1.76
CA ARG A 182 2.49 -4.58 0.32
C ARG A 182 3.94 -4.95 0.02
N SER A 183 4.92 -4.29 0.65
CA SER A 183 6.35 -4.60 0.45
C SER A 183 6.69 -6.00 0.95
N LYS A 184 6.16 -6.41 2.10
CA LYS A 184 6.35 -7.77 2.66
C LYS A 184 5.73 -8.84 1.74
N ILE A 185 4.54 -8.60 1.20
CA ILE A 185 3.86 -9.50 0.24
C ILE A 185 4.70 -9.70 -1.02
N LEU A 186 5.20 -8.63 -1.64
CA LEU A 186 6.04 -8.75 -2.83
C LEU A 186 7.34 -9.51 -2.56
N SER A 187 7.94 -9.31 -1.38
CA SER A 187 9.11 -10.07 -0.94
C SER A 187 8.78 -11.55 -0.70
N ALA A 188 7.58 -11.85 -0.18
CA ALA A 188 7.12 -13.22 0.01
C ALA A 188 6.88 -13.93 -1.32
N PHE A 189 6.29 -13.25 -2.30
CA PHE A 189 6.14 -13.77 -3.67
C PHE A 189 7.50 -14.20 -4.24
N ARG A 190 8.50 -13.34 -4.19
CA ARG A 190 9.85 -13.64 -4.68
C ARG A 190 10.44 -14.88 -4.00
N ARG A 191 10.45 -14.90 -2.67
CA ARG A 191 10.99 -16.05 -1.91
C ARG A 191 10.27 -17.35 -2.24
N TYR A 192 8.94 -17.31 -2.38
CA TYR A 192 8.16 -18.51 -2.72
C TYR A 192 8.50 -19.01 -4.14
N MET A 193 8.53 -18.11 -5.12
CA MET A 193 8.83 -18.43 -6.51
C MET A 193 10.26 -18.97 -6.68
N GLU A 194 11.25 -18.32 -6.05
CA GLU A 194 12.64 -18.77 -6.05
C GLU A 194 12.80 -20.15 -5.39
N ALA A 195 12.11 -20.40 -4.26
CA ALA A 195 12.13 -21.69 -3.59
C ALA A 195 11.50 -22.82 -4.43
N ASP A 196 10.54 -22.49 -5.30
CA ASP A 196 9.95 -23.44 -6.27
C ASP A 196 10.75 -23.52 -7.59
N GLY A 197 11.93 -22.91 -7.65
CA GLY A 197 12.88 -22.98 -8.75
C GLY A 197 12.57 -22.07 -9.94
N TYR A 198 11.77 -21.04 -9.74
CA TYR A 198 11.57 -20.00 -10.76
C TYR A 198 12.68 -18.96 -10.72
N TYR A 199 13.09 -18.50 -11.90
CA TYR A 199 13.98 -17.36 -12.07
C TYR A 199 13.18 -16.07 -12.22
N GLU A 200 13.45 -15.04 -11.38
CA GLU A 200 12.95 -13.69 -11.63
C GLU A 200 13.71 -13.10 -12.82
N VAL A 201 12.98 -12.55 -13.77
CA VAL A 201 13.56 -11.94 -14.97
C VAL A 201 12.98 -10.54 -15.18
N GLU A 202 13.71 -9.72 -15.91
CA GLU A 202 13.24 -8.40 -16.35
C GLU A 202 13.19 -8.38 -17.88
N THR A 203 12.02 -8.03 -18.42
CA THR A 203 11.80 -7.93 -19.86
C THR A 203 11.49 -6.49 -20.29
N PRO A 204 11.67 -6.13 -21.57
CA PRO A 204 11.49 -4.76 -22.01
C PRO A 204 10.09 -4.20 -21.75
N ILE A 205 10.04 -2.99 -21.20
CA ILE A 205 8.79 -2.20 -21.06
C ILE A 205 8.41 -1.58 -22.42
N LEU A 206 9.40 -1.08 -23.16
CA LEU A 206 9.19 -0.56 -24.52
C LEU A 206 9.16 -1.71 -25.52
N GLN A 207 8.05 -1.84 -26.24
CA GLN A 207 7.81 -2.91 -27.20
C GLN A 207 7.54 -2.34 -28.57
N THR A 208 8.04 -3.01 -29.61
CA THR A 208 7.75 -2.67 -31.01
C THR A 208 6.44 -3.25 -31.50
N VAL A 209 5.93 -4.27 -30.82
CA VAL A 209 4.66 -4.94 -31.13
C VAL A 209 3.88 -5.11 -29.82
N GLN A 210 2.66 -4.61 -29.80
CA GLN A 210 1.76 -4.87 -28.69
C GLN A 210 1.29 -6.33 -28.69
N GLY A 211 1.09 -6.94 -27.51
CA GLY A 211 0.56 -8.31 -27.42
C GLY A 211 0.61 -8.85 -26.01
N GLY A 212 0.07 -10.08 -25.86
CA GLY A 212 -0.02 -10.78 -24.58
C GLY A 212 -1.29 -10.49 -23.76
N ALA A 213 -2.11 -9.53 -24.19
CA ALA A 213 -3.41 -9.24 -23.59
C ALA A 213 -4.30 -8.52 -24.60
N THR A 214 -5.60 -8.47 -24.31
CA THR A 214 -6.55 -7.63 -25.04
C THR A 214 -6.72 -6.32 -24.27
N ALA A 215 -5.84 -5.37 -24.51
CA ALA A 215 -5.86 -4.06 -23.88
C ALA A 215 -5.34 -2.97 -24.81
N LYS A 216 -5.72 -1.72 -24.55
CA LYS A 216 -5.26 -0.58 -25.32
C LYS A 216 -3.91 -0.08 -24.78
N PRO A 217 -2.83 -0.01 -25.61
CA PRO A 217 -1.51 0.42 -25.14
C PRO A 217 -1.39 1.94 -25.04
N PHE A 218 -0.43 2.41 -24.25
CA PHE A 218 0.15 3.73 -24.41
C PHE A 218 1.17 3.69 -25.55
N ILE A 219 1.10 4.67 -26.44
CA ILE A 219 1.97 4.80 -27.60
C ILE A 219 3.01 5.88 -27.32
N THR A 220 4.25 5.62 -27.71
CA THR A 220 5.36 6.58 -27.61
C THR A 220 6.23 6.55 -28.84
N HIS A 221 7.02 7.60 -29.06
CA HIS A 221 7.96 7.70 -30.21
C HIS A 221 9.39 7.47 -29.75
N PHE A 222 10.09 6.53 -30.37
CA PHE A 222 11.51 6.29 -30.17
C PHE A 222 12.35 7.12 -31.14
N ASN A 223 12.87 8.25 -30.71
CA ASN A 223 13.53 9.24 -31.54
C ASN A 223 14.72 8.67 -32.32
N ALA A 224 15.57 7.85 -31.71
CA ALA A 224 16.77 7.32 -32.32
C ALA A 224 16.51 6.44 -33.56
N LEU A 225 15.38 5.73 -33.55
CA LEU A 225 14.97 4.85 -34.65
C LEU A 225 13.82 5.44 -35.49
N ASN A 226 13.32 6.62 -35.10
CA ASN A 226 12.16 7.26 -35.72
C ASN A 226 10.98 6.30 -35.90
N GLN A 227 10.63 5.58 -34.83
CA GLN A 227 9.56 4.58 -34.88
C GLN A 227 8.61 4.71 -33.68
N GLU A 228 7.38 4.25 -33.91
CA GLU A 228 6.39 4.11 -32.83
C GLU A 228 6.69 2.88 -32.00
N ASN A 229 6.62 3.05 -30.68
CA ASN A 229 6.74 1.99 -29.70
C ASN A 229 5.55 2.03 -28.73
N TYR A 230 5.35 0.94 -28.04
CA TYR A 230 4.26 0.75 -27.10
C TYR A 230 4.80 0.47 -25.69
N LEU A 231 4.17 1.04 -24.65
CA LEU A 231 4.37 0.54 -23.29
C LEU A 231 3.67 -0.81 -23.17
N ARG A 232 4.31 -1.79 -22.57
CA ARG A 232 3.80 -3.16 -22.45
C ARG A 232 2.46 -3.23 -21.74
N ILE A 233 1.55 -4.03 -22.28
CA ILE A 233 0.23 -4.36 -21.70
C ILE A 233 0.23 -5.71 -20.98
N ALA A 234 1.27 -6.52 -21.13
CA ALA A 234 1.56 -7.80 -20.51
C ALA A 234 3.04 -8.15 -20.67
N THR A 235 3.54 -9.11 -19.91
CA THR A 235 4.90 -9.67 -20.03
C THR A 235 4.93 -10.99 -20.81
N GLU A 236 3.78 -11.56 -21.11
CA GLU A 236 3.56 -12.89 -21.69
C GLU A 236 4.51 -13.27 -22.82
N LEU A 237 4.57 -12.42 -23.87
CA LEU A 237 5.32 -12.77 -25.09
C LEU A 237 6.83 -12.91 -24.82
N HIS A 238 7.37 -12.08 -23.96
CA HIS A 238 8.79 -12.15 -23.60
C HIS A 238 9.09 -13.35 -22.69
N LEU A 239 8.24 -13.63 -21.72
CA LEU A 239 8.41 -14.77 -20.82
C LEU A 239 8.30 -16.10 -21.61
N LYS A 240 7.38 -16.21 -22.56
CA LYS A 240 7.30 -17.37 -23.47
C LYS A 240 8.55 -17.52 -24.34
N ARG A 241 9.15 -16.43 -24.81
CA ARG A 241 10.43 -16.47 -25.55
C ARG A 241 11.58 -17.01 -24.70
N LEU A 242 11.59 -16.71 -23.39
CA LEU A 242 12.58 -17.24 -22.47
C LEU A 242 12.42 -18.77 -22.30
N LEU A 243 11.19 -19.29 -22.26
CA LEU A 243 10.94 -20.74 -22.29
C LEU A 243 11.47 -21.37 -23.59
N VAL A 244 11.23 -20.74 -24.74
CA VAL A 244 11.81 -21.20 -26.02
C VAL A 244 13.34 -21.17 -25.98
N GLY A 245 13.92 -20.21 -25.27
CA GLY A 245 15.37 -20.09 -25.06
C GLY A 245 15.97 -21.11 -24.09
N GLY A 246 15.13 -21.94 -23.44
CA GLY A 246 15.59 -23.04 -22.59
C GLY A 246 15.45 -22.78 -21.07
N PHE A 247 14.87 -21.66 -20.64
CA PHE A 247 14.43 -21.54 -19.25
C PHE A 247 13.20 -22.39 -19.02
N GLU A 248 13.17 -23.18 -17.95
CA GLU A 248 12.01 -24.01 -17.65
C GLU A 248 10.98 -23.32 -16.76
N ARG A 249 11.41 -22.41 -15.88
CA ARG A 249 10.56 -21.69 -14.94
C ARG A 249 11.00 -20.24 -14.84
N VAL A 250 10.13 -19.32 -15.22
CA VAL A 250 10.40 -17.88 -15.15
C VAL A 250 9.22 -17.11 -14.59
N PHE A 251 9.48 -16.02 -13.90
CA PHE A 251 8.46 -15.06 -13.51
C PHE A 251 9.00 -13.64 -13.60
N GLU A 252 8.10 -12.69 -13.72
CA GLU A 252 8.40 -11.26 -13.64
C GLU A 252 7.35 -10.56 -12.80
N ILE A 253 7.80 -9.71 -11.86
CA ILE A 253 6.95 -8.76 -11.14
C ILE A 253 7.26 -7.37 -11.67
N GLY A 254 6.34 -6.79 -12.42
CA GLY A 254 6.62 -5.53 -13.10
C GLY A 254 5.42 -4.64 -13.32
N ARG A 255 5.69 -3.43 -13.81
CA ARG A 255 4.66 -2.48 -14.22
C ARG A 255 4.08 -2.85 -15.56
N ILE A 256 2.76 -2.83 -15.62
CA ILE A 256 1.94 -3.01 -16.81
C ILE A 256 1.16 -1.73 -17.05
N PHE A 257 0.93 -1.39 -18.32
CA PHE A 257 0.35 -0.13 -18.74
C PHE A 257 -0.84 -0.39 -19.67
N ARG A 258 -2.04 0.05 -19.29
CA ARG A 258 -3.25 -0.07 -20.11
C ARG A 258 -3.92 1.28 -20.23
N ASN A 259 -4.04 1.83 -21.45
CA ASN A 259 -4.62 3.14 -21.76
C ASN A 259 -6.13 3.03 -21.93
N GLU A 260 -6.80 2.69 -20.85
CA GLU A 260 -8.25 2.48 -20.78
C GLU A 260 -8.86 3.42 -19.73
N GLY A 261 -10.10 3.19 -19.36
CA GLY A 261 -10.77 3.93 -18.30
C GLY A 261 -10.07 3.78 -16.94
N MET A 262 -10.38 4.67 -16.01
CA MET A 262 -9.88 4.66 -14.64
C MET A 262 -11.04 4.64 -13.67
N ASP A 263 -11.02 3.69 -12.74
CA ASP A 263 -11.99 3.54 -11.66
C ASP A 263 -11.29 3.08 -10.36
N PRO A 264 -12.00 2.86 -9.25
CA PRO A 264 -11.37 2.44 -7.99
C PRO A 264 -10.59 1.12 -8.06
N THR A 265 -10.85 0.26 -9.04
CA THR A 265 -10.24 -1.06 -9.22
C THR A 265 -9.29 -1.13 -10.43
N HIS A 266 -9.35 -0.15 -11.33
CA HIS A 266 -8.55 -0.11 -12.55
C HIS A 266 -7.71 1.16 -12.61
N ASN A 267 -6.39 0.99 -12.59
CA ASN A 267 -5.41 2.06 -12.82
C ASN A 267 -4.74 1.89 -14.19
N PRO A 268 -4.38 3.00 -14.87
CA PRO A 268 -3.68 2.92 -16.16
C PRO A 268 -2.30 2.29 -16.07
N GLU A 269 -1.67 2.31 -14.91
CA GLU A 269 -0.46 1.54 -14.60
C GLU A 269 -0.64 0.77 -13.29
N PHE A 270 -0.25 -0.49 -13.27
CA PHE A 270 -0.36 -1.37 -12.12
C PHE A 270 0.76 -2.39 -12.08
N THR A 271 0.97 -3.01 -10.93
CA THR A 271 1.94 -4.10 -10.78
C THR A 271 1.24 -5.42 -11.05
N SER A 272 1.80 -6.22 -11.97
CA SER A 272 1.39 -7.60 -12.23
C SER A 272 2.56 -8.55 -11.97
N MET A 273 2.24 -9.77 -11.58
CA MET A 273 3.16 -10.91 -11.61
C MET A 273 2.66 -11.90 -12.66
N GLU A 274 3.52 -12.25 -13.59
CA GLU A 274 3.28 -13.34 -14.53
C GLU A 274 4.34 -14.42 -14.33
N ALA A 275 3.93 -15.69 -14.40
CA ALA A 275 4.82 -16.84 -14.26
C ALA A 275 4.53 -17.88 -15.33
N TYR A 276 5.59 -18.45 -15.88
CA TYR A 276 5.52 -19.46 -16.93
C TYR A 276 6.42 -20.63 -16.58
N CYS A 277 5.90 -21.84 -16.78
CA CYS A 277 6.59 -23.07 -16.47
C CYS A 277 6.44 -24.06 -17.63
N ALA A 278 7.56 -24.59 -18.12
CA ALA A 278 7.58 -25.71 -19.02
C ALA A 278 7.26 -27.01 -18.28
N PHE A 279 6.72 -28.00 -18.99
CA PHE A 279 6.43 -29.35 -18.47
C PHE A 279 5.49 -29.36 -17.25
N ASN A 280 4.62 -28.36 -17.14
CA ASN A 280 3.63 -28.25 -16.07
C ASN A 280 2.20 -28.32 -16.63
N ASP A 281 1.26 -28.69 -15.77
CA ASP A 281 -0.15 -28.80 -16.11
C ASP A 281 -1.02 -27.83 -15.29
N LEU A 282 -2.34 -27.91 -15.48
CA LEU A 282 -3.31 -27.12 -14.74
C LEU A 282 -3.20 -27.34 -13.23
N GLN A 283 -2.95 -28.58 -12.77
CA GLN A 283 -2.87 -28.89 -11.34
C GLN A 283 -1.62 -28.27 -10.72
N GLY A 284 -0.49 -28.30 -11.44
CA GLY A 284 0.72 -27.63 -11.01
C GLY A 284 0.54 -26.11 -10.90
N MET A 285 -0.17 -25.47 -11.85
CA MET A 285 -0.44 -24.03 -11.79
C MET A 285 -1.44 -23.66 -10.69
N LYS A 286 -2.44 -24.48 -10.39
CA LYS A 286 -3.31 -24.29 -9.22
C LYS A 286 -2.51 -24.34 -7.92
N LYS A 287 -1.63 -25.33 -7.78
CA LYS A 287 -0.75 -25.44 -6.60
C LYS A 287 0.15 -24.23 -6.45
N LEU A 288 0.72 -23.74 -7.56
CA LEU A 288 1.53 -22.51 -7.56
C LEU A 288 0.72 -21.31 -7.08
N ALA A 289 -0.46 -21.07 -7.67
CA ALA A 289 -1.32 -19.95 -7.30
C ALA A 289 -1.74 -19.98 -5.83
N GLN A 290 -2.17 -21.14 -5.34
CA GLN A 290 -2.52 -21.33 -3.93
C GLN A 290 -1.32 -21.08 -3.02
N GLY A 291 -0.15 -21.62 -3.36
CA GLY A 291 1.07 -21.48 -2.56
C GLY A 291 1.56 -20.04 -2.47
N VAL A 292 1.54 -19.29 -3.58
CA VAL A 292 1.91 -17.87 -3.63
C VAL A 292 1.00 -17.03 -2.73
N ILE A 293 -0.33 -17.26 -2.79
CA ILE A 293 -1.28 -16.49 -1.97
C ILE A 293 -1.13 -16.83 -0.48
N LYS A 294 -0.96 -18.11 -0.13
CA LYS A 294 -0.70 -18.52 1.26
C LYS A 294 0.62 -17.95 1.79
N ALA A 295 1.68 -17.95 0.99
CA ALA A 295 2.96 -17.35 1.36
C ALA A 295 2.84 -15.84 1.57
N ALA A 296 2.06 -15.15 0.74
CA ALA A 296 1.76 -13.73 0.92
C ALA A 296 1.02 -13.44 2.22
N ASN A 297 0.00 -14.24 2.51
CA ASN A 297 -0.76 -14.13 3.75
C ASN A 297 0.13 -14.32 4.97
N ALA A 298 0.91 -15.39 5.02
CA ALA A 298 1.82 -15.70 6.13
C ALA A 298 2.89 -14.62 6.37
N ALA A 299 3.18 -13.76 5.38
CA ALA A 299 4.11 -12.65 5.54
C ALA A 299 3.53 -11.44 6.27
N VAL A 300 2.21 -11.35 6.41
CA VAL A 300 1.52 -10.15 6.94
C VAL A 300 0.40 -10.44 7.94
N ASN A 301 0.00 -11.70 8.07
CA ASN A 301 -1.04 -12.15 8.99
C ASN A 301 -0.61 -13.44 9.69
N ASP A 302 -1.04 -13.61 10.94
CA ASP A 302 -0.80 -14.80 11.75
C ASP A 302 -1.89 -15.87 11.61
N SER A 303 -2.94 -15.59 10.81
CA SER A 303 -4.09 -16.46 10.60
C SER A 303 -4.32 -16.75 9.13
N GLU A 304 -4.82 -17.95 8.83
CA GLU A 304 -5.34 -18.30 7.50
C GLU A 304 -6.84 -17.96 7.36
N GLN A 305 -7.45 -17.39 8.38
CA GLN A 305 -8.80 -16.79 8.33
C GLN A 305 -8.66 -15.27 8.28
N LEU A 306 -9.21 -14.66 7.24
CA LEU A 306 -9.07 -13.25 6.92
C LEU A 306 -10.41 -12.54 7.05
N GLU A 307 -10.44 -11.42 7.76
CA GLU A 307 -11.61 -10.55 7.76
C GLU A 307 -11.52 -9.55 6.59
N TYR A 308 -12.49 -9.62 5.68
CA TYR A 308 -12.56 -8.72 4.54
C TYR A 308 -14.01 -8.31 4.24
N GLN A 309 -14.28 -7.02 4.22
CA GLN A 309 -15.62 -6.44 3.97
C GLN A 309 -16.75 -7.06 4.82
N GLY A 310 -16.44 -7.41 6.08
CA GLY A 310 -17.41 -7.99 7.01
C GLY A 310 -17.66 -9.48 6.83
N GLN A 311 -16.86 -10.15 6.02
CA GLN A 311 -16.89 -11.60 5.83
C GLN A 311 -15.56 -12.22 6.27
N THR A 312 -15.65 -13.41 6.86
CA THR A 312 -14.47 -14.24 7.16
C THR A 312 -14.16 -15.11 5.95
N ILE A 313 -12.96 -14.95 5.40
CA ILE A 313 -12.45 -15.75 4.28
C ILE A 313 -11.46 -16.76 4.84
N ASP A 314 -11.71 -18.05 4.65
CA ASP A 314 -10.81 -19.13 5.04
C ASP A 314 -9.96 -19.57 3.84
N ILE A 315 -8.65 -19.27 3.91
CA ILE A 315 -7.69 -19.68 2.87
C ILE A 315 -6.94 -20.98 3.23
N SER A 316 -7.29 -21.62 4.35
CA SER A 316 -6.67 -22.88 4.81
C SER A 316 -6.99 -24.06 3.88
N GLY A 317 -6.34 -25.19 4.12
CA GLY A 317 -6.62 -26.42 3.39
C GLY A 317 -6.36 -26.35 1.88
N GLU A 318 -6.98 -27.28 1.14
CA GLU A 318 -6.99 -27.32 -0.33
C GLU A 318 -8.21 -26.57 -0.86
N TRP A 319 -8.00 -25.77 -1.88
CA TRP A 319 -9.08 -24.99 -2.49
C TRP A 319 -9.86 -25.85 -3.49
N PRO A 320 -11.20 -25.87 -3.43
CA PRO A 320 -12.01 -26.66 -4.32
C PRO A 320 -11.87 -26.17 -5.76
N SER A 321 -12.08 -27.11 -6.70
CA SER A 321 -12.20 -26.82 -8.13
C SER A 321 -13.63 -27.10 -8.53
N ILE A 322 -14.35 -26.05 -8.92
CA ILE A 322 -15.78 -26.13 -9.23
C ILE A 322 -16.01 -25.69 -10.68
N PRO A 323 -16.69 -26.48 -11.50
CA PRO A 323 -17.08 -26.07 -12.85
C PRO A 323 -17.92 -24.78 -12.84
N MET A 324 -17.67 -23.88 -13.79
CA MET A 324 -18.44 -22.65 -13.93
C MET A 324 -19.94 -22.89 -14.00
N THR A 325 -20.38 -23.90 -14.75
CA THR A 325 -21.79 -24.27 -14.89
C THR A 325 -22.41 -24.76 -13.59
N GLU A 326 -21.65 -25.43 -12.73
CA GLU A 326 -22.11 -25.88 -11.41
C GLU A 326 -22.39 -24.69 -10.48
N ILE A 327 -21.49 -23.70 -10.50
CA ILE A 327 -21.66 -22.46 -9.71
C ILE A 327 -22.91 -21.72 -10.17
N VAL A 328 -23.09 -21.56 -11.48
CA VAL A 328 -24.29 -20.93 -12.08
C VAL A 328 -25.55 -21.69 -11.71
N SER A 329 -25.52 -23.01 -11.84
CA SER A 329 -26.66 -23.87 -11.51
C SER A 329 -27.09 -23.72 -10.05
N LYS A 330 -26.10 -23.73 -9.13
CA LYS A 330 -26.35 -23.57 -7.71
C LYS A 330 -26.92 -22.19 -7.37
N ALA A 331 -26.39 -21.16 -7.99
CA ALA A 331 -26.84 -19.77 -7.76
C ALA A 331 -28.26 -19.53 -8.28
N LEU A 332 -28.63 -20.13 -9.42
CA LEU A 332 -29.96 -20.05 -10.02
C LEU A 332 -30.99 -20.98 -9.36
N GLY A 333 -30.54 -22.05 -8.68
CA GLY A 333 -31.40 -23.15 -8.23
C GLY A 333 -31.98 -24.00 -9.37
N GLU A 334 -31.34 -23.98 -10.54
CA GLU A 334 -31.75 -24.68 -11.76
C GLU A 334 -30.51 -25.18 -12.50
N GLU A 335 -30.59 -26.37 -13.11
CA GLU A 335 -29.46 -26.98 -13.80
C GLU A 335 -29.11 -26.23 -15.09
N VAL A 336 -27.87 -25.78 -15.19
CA VAL A 336 -27.27 -25.16 -16.38
C VAL A 336 -26.07 -25.98 -16.80
N THR A 337 -26.03 -26.40 -18.04
CA THR A 337 -24.91 -27.15 -18.66
C THR A 337 -24.44 -26.44 -19.92
N LEU A 338 -23.34 -26.89 -20.51
CA LEU A 338 -22.85 -26.38 -21.79
C LEU A 338 -23.82 -26.66 -22.94
N ASP A 339 -24.72 -27.63 -22.79
CA ASP A 339 -25.74 -28.00 -23.78
C ASP A 339 -27.08 -27.29 -23.54
N THR A 340 -27.20 -26.45 -22.54
CA THR A 340 -28.41 -25.69 -22.25
C THR A 340 -28.76 -24.79 -23.44
N PRO A 341 -30.02 -24.86 -23.98
CA PRO A 341 -30.42 -24.08 -25.15
C PRO A 341 -30.24 -22.57 -24.94
N VAL A 342 -29.73 -21.88 -25.97
CA VAL A 342 -29.55 -20.41 -25.95
C VAL A 342 -30.81 -19.67 -25.55
N SER A 343 -31.97 -20.09 -26.06
CA SER A 343 -33.26 -19.45 -25.71
C SER A 343 -33.56 -19.50 -24.21
N HIS A 344 -33.23 -20.60 -23.56
CA HIS A 344 -33.41 -20.77 -22.12
C HIS A 344 -32.41 -19.94 -21.33
N LEU A 345 -31.13 -19.91 -21.74
CA LEU A 345 -30.09 -19.06 -21.12
C LEU A 345 -30.47 -17.58 -21.22
N VAL A 346 -31.08 -17.14 -22.34
CA VAL A 346 -31.58 -15.77 -22.52
C VAL A 346 -32.73 -15.47 -21.55
N GLU A 347 -33.65 -16.42 -21.32
CA GLU A 347 -34.72 -16.28 -20.34
C GLU A 347 -34.17 -16.14 -18.92
N LEU A 348 -33.20 -16.98 -18.54
CA LEU A 348 -32.52 -16.93 -17.22
C LEU A 348 -31.78 -15.61 -17.03
N ALA A 349 -31.02 -15.16 -18.02
CA ALA A 349 -30.31 -13.88 -17.96
C ALA A 349 -31.26 -12.70 -17.77
N LYS A 350 -32.32 -12.62 -18.58
CA LYS A 350 -33.35 -11.55 -18.47
C LYS A 350 -34.08 -11.59 -17.13
N LYS A 351 -34.46 -12.77 -16.63
CA LYS A 351 -35.10 -12.94 -15.32
C LYS A 351 -34.25 -12.38 -14.18
N ASN A 352 -32.93 -12.41 -14.33
CA ASN A 352 -31.96 -11.94 -13.35
C ASN A 352 -31.45 -10.51 -13.67
N GLY A 353 -32.06 -9.78 -14.59
CA GLY A 353 -31.77 -8.37 -14.86
C GLY A 353 -30.56 -8.15 -15.78
N ILE A 354 -30.03 -9.19 -16.41
CA ILE A 354 -28.90 -9.10 -17.34
C ILE A 354 -29.41 -8.65 -18.72
N GLU A 355 -28.83 -7.58 -19.27
CA GLU A 355 -29.11 -7.10 -20.61
C GLU A 355 -28.39 -7.97 -21.64
N VAL A 356 -29.20 -8.75 -22.40
CA VAL A 356 -28.67 -9.72 -23.36
C VAL A 356 -28.43 -9.07 -24.72
N LYS A 357 -27.25 -9.23 -25.30
CA LYS A 357 -26.93 -8.78 -26.64
C LYS A 357 -27.23 -9.86 -27.67
N PRO A 358 -27.71 -9.50 -28.88
CA PRO A 358 -28.14 -10.46 -29.89
C PRO A 358 -27.05 -11.42 -30.37
N GLU A 359 -25.79 -10.98 -30.31
CA GLU A 359 -24.64 -11.74 -30.77
C GLU A 359 -24.07 -12.72 -29.72
N TRP A 360 -24.63 -12.77 -28.51
CA TRP A 360 -24.12 -13.65 -27.47
C TRP A 360 -24.41 -15.12 -27.74
N THR A 361 -23.37 -15.93 -27.65
CA THR A 361 -23.42 -17.39 -27.71
C THR A 361 -23.84 -18.01 -26.37
N ALA A 362 -24.10 -19.32 -26.36
CA ALA A 362 -24.40 -20.04 -25.12
C ALA A 362 -23.28 -19.87 -24.07
N GLY A 363 -22.03 -20.05 -24.49
CA GLY A 363 -20.88 -19.89 -23.60
C GLY A 363 -20.75 -18.47 -23.04
N LYS A 364 -21.03 -17.43 -23.86
CA LYS A 364 -21.02 -16.06 -23.36
C LYS A 364 -22.15 -15.79 -22.37
N LEU A 365 -23.34 -16.33 -22.60
CA LEU A 365 -24.47 -16.21 -21.66
C LEU A 365 -24.18 -16.91 -20.32
N ILE A 366 -23.54 -18.09 -20.35
CA ILE A 366 -23.13 -18.79 -19.12
C ILE A 366 -22.09 -17.97 -18.37
N ALA A 367 -21.11 -17.37 -19.07
CA ALA A 367 -20.10 -16.52 -18.44
C ALA A 367 -20.75 -15.27 -17.80
N GLU A 368 -21.68 -14.59 -18.47
CA GLU A 368 -22.39 -13.42 -17.90
C GLU A 368 -23.25 -13.82 -16.68
N LEU A 369 -23.93 -14.97 -16.74
CA LEU A 369 -24.66 -15.51 -15.58
C LEU A 369 -23.71 -15.83 -14.42
N TYR A 370 -22.50 -16.33 -14.73
CA TYR A 370 -21.48 -16.53 -13.71
C TYR A 370 -21.02 -15.21 -13.11
N ASP A 371 -20.64 -14.23 -13.92
CA ASP A 371 -20.09 -12.95 -13.46
C ASP A 371 -21.11 -12.19 -12.57
N GLU A 372 -22.40 -12.17 -12.97
CA GLU A 372 -23.41 -11.37 -12.27
C GLU A 372 -24.06 -12.10 -11.08
N ILE A 373 -24.16 -13.43 -11.12
CA ILE A 373 -24.95 -14.19 -10.14
C ILE A 373 -24.12 -15.25 -9.43
N GLY A 374 -23.25 -15.95 -10.14
CA GLY A 374 -22.48 -17.05 -9.60
C GLY A 374 -21.30 -16.60 -8.74
N GLU A 375 -20.47 -15.71 -9.27
CA GLU A 375 -19.25 -15.22 -8.61
C GLU A 375 -19.56 -14.58 -7.25
N PRO A 376 -20.59 -13.74 -7.07
CA PRO A 376 -20.91 -13.16 -5.78
C PRO A 376 -21.25 -14.16 -4.66
N THR A 377 -21.54 -15.43 -5.01
CA THR A 377 -21.81 -16.49 -4.03
C THR A 377 -20.53 -17.14 -3.48
N ILE A 378 -19.37 -16.88 -4.10
CA ILE A 378 -18.09 -17.46 -3.72
C ILE A 378 -17.44 -16.57 -2.67
N VAL A 379 -17.30 -17.09 -1.45
CA VAL A 379 -16.62 -16.38 -0.33
C VAL A 379 -15.20 -16.90 -0.14
N ASN A 380 -15.03 -18.20 -0.07
CA ASN A 380 -13.72 -18.82 0.12
C ASN A 380 -12.99 -19.06 -1.21
N PRO A 381 -11.66 -19.10 -1.22
CA PRO A 381 -10.89 -19.32 -2.42
C PRO A 381 -11.33 -20.59 -3.16
N THR A 382 -11.65 -20.43 -4.43
CA THR A 382 -12.19 -21.50 -5.29
C THR A 382 -11.55 -21.40 -6.66
N PHE A 383 -11.09 -22.51 -7.20
CA PHE A 383 -10.70 -22.60 -8.60
C PHE A 383 -11.94 -22.83 -9.47
N VAL A 384 -12.33 -21.85 -10.23
CA VAL A 384 -13.39 -21.98 -11.22
C VAL A 384 -12.80 -22.65 -12.46
N VAL A 385 -13.36 -23.75 -12.88
CA VAL A 385 -12.85 -24.57 -13.98
C VAL A 385 -13.92 -24.80 -15.05
N ASP A 386 -13.53 -25.45 -16.13
CA ASP A 386 -14.40 -25.85 -17.23
C ASP A 386 -15.19 -24.66 -17.84
N TYR A 387 -14.43 -23.60 -18.16
CA TYR A 387 -14.95 -22.44 -18.88
C TYR A 387 -15.47 -22.85 -20.26
N PRO A 388 -16.60 -22.27 -20.73
CA PRO A 388 -17.05 -22.46 -22.11
C PRO A 388 -15.94 -22.05 -23.10
N VAL A 389 -15.77 -22.87 -24.16
CA VAL A 389 -14.70 -22.66 -25.13
C VAL A 389 -14.80 -21.34 -25.89
N GLU A 390 -16.02 -20.83 -26.04
CA GLU A 390 -16.32 -19.56 -26.70
C GLU A 390 -15.73 -18.34 -25.96
N VAL A 391 -15.57 -18.44 -24.63
CA VAL A 391 -14.95 -17.38 -23.82
C VAL A 391 -13.51 -17.71 -23.44
N SER A 392 -12.96 -18.83 -23.92
CA SER A 392 -11.58 -19.27 -23.66
C SER A 392 -10.86 -19.71 -24.94
N PRO A 393 -10.82 -18.88 -26.00
CA PRO A 393 -10.38 -19.29 -27.34
C PRO A 393 -8.88 -19.66 -27.39
N LEU A 394 -8.09 -19.17 -26.45
CA LEU A 394 -6.63 -19.41 -26.41
C LEU A 394 -6.24 -20.57 -25.47
N ALA A 395 -7.17 -21.14 -24.74
CA ALA A 395 -6.90 -22.30 -23.89
C ALA A 395 -6.76 -23.58 -24.73
N LYS A 396 -5.76 -24.41 -24.37
CA LYS A 396 -5.64 -25.74 -24.97
C LYS A 396 -6.77 -26.62 -24.44
N ARG A 397 -7.44 -27.33 -25.36
CA ARG A 397 -8.45 -28.34 -25.05
C ARG A 397 -7.84 -29.65 -24.52
#